data_c0ef1d103978012bb449d932abf7bf77
#
_entry.id   c0ef1d103978012bb449d932abf7bf77
#
_cell.length_a   1.000
_cell.length_b   1.000
_cell.length_c   1.000
_cell.angle_alpha   90.00
_cell.angle_beta   90.00
_cell.angle_gamma   90.00
#
_symmetry.space_group_name_H-M   'P 1'
#
loop_
_entity.id
_entity.type
_entity.pdbx_description
1 polymer ?
#
loop_
_entity_poly.entity_id
_entity_poly.type
_entity_poly.pdbx_seq_one_letter_code
_entity_poly.pdbx_strand_id
1 'polypeptide(L)'
;MRNLNQRIWIVSESRGLWRHFWGRIEMGVQMFEYLRLADDTQVSYSAVREDGTALACVEQPVDMGFNTAWFVMPSCKVIESEGFSSDEIAWYVDFLRNNAPVIMEFAL
;
A
#
# COMPACT_ATOMS: atom_id res chain seq x y z
N MET A 1 2.12 16.78 -11.25
CA MET A 1 1.81 17.33 -9.93
C MET A 1 1.39 16.24 -8.98
N ARG A 2 1.81 16.36 -7.77
CA ARG A 2 1.49 15.35 -6.77
C ARG A 2 0.02 15.41 -6.41
N ASN A 3 -0.54 14.26 -6.12
CA ASN A 3 -1.93 14.12 -5.76
C ASN A 3 -2.23 14.90 -4.48
N LEU A 4 -3.34 15.63 -4.47
CA LEU A 4 -3.75 16.37 -3.29
C LEU A 4 -4.28 15.48 -2.17
N ASN A 5 -4.53 14.22 -2.48
CA ASN A 5 -5.04 13.28 -1.49
C ASN A 5 -3.93 12.54 -0.75
N GLN A 6 -2.77 13.17 -0.67
CA GLN A 6 -1.68 12.54 0.07
C GLN A 6 -2.12 12.28 1.51
N ARG A 7 -1.65 11.16 2.04
CA ARG A 7 -2.04 10.71 3.36
C ARG A 7 -0.80 10.36 4.15
N ILE A 8 -0.90 10.51 5.45
CA ILE A 8 0.17 10.12 6.35
C ILE A 8 -0.38 8.98 7.20
N TRP A 9 0.29 7.85 7.13
CA TRP A 9 -0.11 6.68 7.88
C TRP A 9 0.63 6.63 9.19
N ILE A 10 -0.12 6.53 10.26
CA ILE A 10 0.46 6.37 11.58
C ILE A 10 0.25 4.93 11.97
N VAL A 11 1.28 4.16 11.79
CA VAL A 11 1.15 2.72 11.81
C VAL A 11 1.05 2.14 13.20
N SER A 12 1.47 2.89 14.20
CA SER A 12 1.58 2.34 15.53
C SER A 12 0.28 2.22 16.26
N GLU A 13 -0.79 2.79 15.76
CA GLU A 13 -1.93 3.03 16.61
C GLU A 13 -2.82 1.86 16.82
N SER A 14 -3.32 1.25 15.77
CA SER A 14 -4.36 0.28 15.96
C SER A 14 -4.06 -1.05 15.34
N ARG A 15 -2.93 -1.21 14.72
CA ARG A 15 -2.64 -2.41 13.97
C ARG A 15 -1.36 -3.02 14.47
N GLY A 16 -1.50 -3.96 15.38
CA GLY A 16 -0.34 -4.59 15.97
C GLY A 16 0.60 -5.24 14.96
N LEU A 17 0.03 -5.78 13.88
CA LEU A 17 0.84 -6.40 12.85
C LEU A 17 1.75 -5.39 12.18
N TRP A 18 1.24 -4.21 11.94
CA TRP A 18 2.03 -3.16 11.32
C TRP A 18 3.17 -2.73 12.20
N ARG A 19 2.90 -2.65 13.49
CA ARG A 19 3.94 -2.23 14.42
C ARG A 19 5.14 -3.16 14.34
N HIS A 20 4.90 -4.44 14.24
CA HIS A 20 5.97 -5.40 14.19
C HIS A 20 6.83 -5.20 12.94
N PHE A 21 6.18 -5.00 11.81
CA PHE A 21 6.87 -4.76 10.55
C PHE A 21 7.56 -3.41 10.55
N TRP A 22 6.86 -2.40 11.01
CA TRP A 22 7.34 -1.03 10.94
C TRP A 22 8.43 -0.73 11.95
N GLY A 23 8.78 -1.68 12.77
CA GLY A 23 9.94 -1.52 13.63
C GLY A 23 11.20 -1.23 12.86
N ARG A 24 11.23 -1.52 11.57
CA ARG A 24 12.39 -1.24 10.72
C ARG A 24 12.22 -0.03 9.85
N ILE A 25 11.03 0.52 9.80
CA ILE A 25 10.69 1.63 8.93
C ILE A 25 10.17 2.71 9.82
N GLU A 26 10.54 3.93 9.50
CA GLU A 26 10.08 5.04 10.30
C GLU A 26 8.57 5.11 10.27
N MET A 27 7.99 5.41 11.42
CA MET A 27 6.57 5.58 11.51
C MET A 27 6.15 6.82 10.76
N GLY A 28 4.89 6.87 10.35
CA GLY A 28 4.39 8.02 9.65
C GLY A 28 4.80 8.08 8.20
N VAL A 29 4.90 6.92 7.56
CA VAL A 29 5.21 6.88 6.14
C VAL A 29 4.13 7.61 5.37
N GLN A 30 4.56 8.53 4.50
CA GLN A 30 3.65 9.31 3.69
C GLN A 30 3.23 8.51 2.48
N MET A 31 1.92 8.42 2.27
CA MET A 31 1.37 7.67 1.15
C MET A 31 0.59 8.62 0.25
N PHE A 32 0.62 8.32 -1.05
CA PHE A 32 -0.09 9.10 -2.05
C PHE A 32 -1.10 8.19 -2.73
N GLU A 33 -2.27 8.71 -2.99
CA GLU A 33 -3.29 7.92 -3.64
C GLU A 33 -2.94 7.72 -5.11
N TYR A 34 -2.95 6.45 -5.54
CA TYR A 34 -2.78 6.12 -6.95
C TYR A 34 -4.12 6.12 -7.66
N LEU A 35 -5.05 5.31 -7.15
CA LEU A 35 -6.40 5.31 -7.68
C LEU A 35 -7.34 4.68 -6.65
N ARG A 36 -8.62 4.82 -6.94
CA ARG A 36 -9.68 4.26 -6.12
C ARG A 36 -10.58 3.42 -7.03
N LEU A 37 -10.82 2.19 -6.61
CA LEU A 37 -11.67 1.28 -7.37
C LEU A 37 -13.14 1.55 -7.06
N ALA A 38 -14.01 0.90 -7.84
CA ALA A 38 -15.44 1.15 -7.75
C ALA A 38 -16.02 0.80 -6.38
N ASP A 39 -15.41 -0.14 -5.67
CA ASP A 39 -15.88 -0.54 -4.35
C ASP A 39 -15.21 0.25 -3.24
N ASP A 40 -14.64 1.40 -3.58
CA ASP A 40 -13.91 2.27 -2.68
C ASP A 40 -12.58 1.72 -2.20
N THR A 41 -12.11 0.62 -2.76
CA THR A 41 -10.76 0.14 -2.48
C THR A 41 -9.77 1.18 -2.97
N GLN A 42 -8.88 1.58 -2.11
CA GLN A 42 -7.89 2.60 -2.42
C GLN A 42 -6.53 1.98 -2.57
N VAL A 43 -5.84 2.34 -3.64
CA VAL A 43 -4.46 1.92 -3.89
C VAL A 43 -3.57 3.13 -3.70
N SER A 44 -2.57 3.00 -2.85
CA SER A 44 -1.66 4.08 -2.50
C SER A 44 -0.23 3.61 -2.67
N TYR A 45 0.69 4.57 -2.77
CA TYR A 45 2.11 4.26 -2.91
C TYR A 45 2.93 5.28 -2.13
N SER A 46 4.14 4.88 -1.76
CA SER A 46 5.09 5.77 -1.10
C SER A 46 6.09 6.30 -2.12
N ALA A 47 6.88 7.28 -1.69
CA ALA A 47 8.04 7.68 -2.48
C ALA A 47 9.06 6.55 -2.50
N VAL A 48 9.91 6.56 -3.51
CA VAL A 48 10.99 5.59 -3.62
C VAL A 48 11.95 5.78 -2.47
N ARG A 49 12.35 4.66 -1.88
CA ARG A 49 13.26 4.65 -0.75
C ARG A 49 14.69 4.47 -1.24
N GLU A 50 15.62 4.49 -0.30
CA GLU A 50 17.05 4.44 -0.64
C GLU A 50 17.43 3.19 -1.42
N ASP A 51 16.73 2.09 -1.13
CA ASP A 51 17.05 0.83 -1.80
C ASP A 51 16.38 0.71 -3.17
N GLY A 52 15.73 1.76 -3.64
CA GLY A 52 15.09 1.76 -4.94
C GLY A 52 13.70 1.19 -4.95
N THR A 53 13.18 0.78 -3.80
CA THR A 53 11.83 0.24 -3.73
C THR A 53 10.86 1.29 -3.21
N ALA A 54 9.58 1.02 -3.43
CA ALA A 54 8.52 1.82 -2.86
C ALA A 54 7.52 0.87 -2.21
N LEU A 55 6.70 1.40 -1.33
CA LEU A 55 5.63 0.63 -0.74
C LEU A 55 4.34 0.89 -1.48
N ALA A 56 3.51 -0.11 -1.58
CA ALA A 56 2.15 0.07 -2.07
C ALA A 56 1.20 -0.51 -1.04
N CYS A 57 0.05 0.10 -0.92
CA CYS A 57 -0.96 -0.32 0.05
C CYS A 57 -2.31 -0.40 -0.65
N VAL A 58 -3.02 -1.49 -0.43
CA VAL A 58 -4.39 -1.66 -0.89
C VAL A 58 -5.26 -1.71 0.34
N GLU A 59 -6.27 -0.85 0.38
CA GLU A 59 -7.11 -0.70 1.55
C GLU A 59 -8.56 -0.69 1.12
N GLN A 60 -9.33 -1.68 1.57
CA GLN A 60 -10.73 -1.82 1.21
C GLN A 60 -11.60 -1.63 2.44
N PRO A 61 -12.50 -0.66 2.41
CA PRO A 61 -13.42 -0.49 3.55
C PRO A 61 -14.39 -1.66 3.62
N VAL A 62 -14.55 -2.18 4.82
CA VAL A 62 -15.51 -3.23 5.10
C VAL A 62 -16.22 -2.87 6.40
N ASP A 63 -17.25 -3.62 6.75
CA ASP A 63 -17.94 -3.36 8.00
C ASP A 63 -16.97 -3.44 9.15
N MET A 64 -16.93 -2.37 9.94
CA MET A 64 -16.13 -2.31 11.16
C MET A 64 -14.63 -2.33 10.91
N GLY A 65 -14.19 -1.84 9.76
CA GLY A 65 -12.75 -1.75 9.56
C GLY A 65 -12.34 -1.75 8.10
N PHE A 66 -11.20 -2.36 7.85
CA PHE A 66 -10.61 -2.40 6.52
C PHE A 66 -9.95 -3.74 6.29
N ASN A 67 -10.03 -4.21 5.05
CA ASN A 67 -9.07 -5.20 4.57
C ASN A 67 -7.87 -4.44 4.04
N THR A 68 -6.67 -4.87 4.39
CA THR A 68 -5.46 -4.16 3.99
C THR A 68 -4.40 -5.14 3.48
N ALA A 69 -3.57 -4.65 2.58
CA ALA A 69 -2.42 -5.41 2.12
C ALA A 69 -1.32 -4.45 1.74
N TRP A 70 -0.09 -4.83 2.08
CA TRP A 70 1.09 -4.03 1.79
C TRP A 70 2.03 -4.81 0.90
N PHE A 71 2.62 -4.11 -0.05
CA PHE A 71 3.47 -4.71 -1.08
C PHE A 71 4.73 -3.88 -1.24
N VAL A 72 5.79 -4.54 -1.67
CA VAL A 72 7.04 -3.85 -2.06
C VAL A 72 7.06 -3.75 -3.57
N MET A 73 7.23 -2.54 -4.08
CA MET A 73 7.29 -2.29 -5.52
C MET A 73 8.73 -2.11 -5.96
N PRO A 74 9.11 -2.49 -7.14
CA PRO A 74 8.27 -2.98 -8.23
C PRO A 74 8.04 -4.48 -8.24
N SER A 75 8.61 -5.23 -7.30
CA SER A 75 8.51 -6.69 -7.32
C SER A 75 7.09 -7.16 -7.03
N CYS A 76 6.28 -6.35 -6.36
CA CYS A 76 4.93 -6.66 -5.94
C CYS A 76 4.89 -7.77 -4.90
N LYS A 77 5.97 -7.89 -4.12
CA LYS A 77 6.01 -8.86 -3.05
C LYS A 77 5.10 -8.45 -1.93
N VAL A 78 4.25 -9.37 -1.49
CA VAL A 78 3.34 -9.10 -0.37
C VAL A 78 4.16 -9.13 0.91
N ILE A 79 4.03 -8.07 1.71
CA ILE A 79 4.71 -8.00 2.99
C ILE A 79 3.75 -8.41 4.09
N GLU A 80 2.52 -7.94 4.00
CA GLU A 80 1.56 -8.09 5.07
C GLU A 80 0.17 -7.97 4.48
N SER A 81 -0.79 -8.74 5.00
CA SER A 81 -2.17 -8.59 4.58
C SER A 81 -3.08 -8.99 5.71
N GLU A 82 -4.26 -8.39 5.72
CA GLU A 82 -5.25 -8.64 6.74
C GLU A 82 -6.62 -8.53 6.10
N GLY A 83 -7.39 -9.60 6.16
CA GLY A 83 -8.77 -9.60 5.71
C GLY A 83 -9.00 -10.06 4.28
N PHE A 84 -8.01 -9.92 3.41
CA PHE A 84 -8.15 -10.37 2.03
C PHE A 84 -7.94 -11.87 1.93
N SER A 85 -8.66 -12.49 1.00
CA SER A 85 -8.41 -13.88 0.67
C SER A 85 -7.17 -14.00 -0.21
N SER A 86 -6.68 -15.23 -0.36
CA SER A 86 -5.51 -15.44 -1.22
C SER A 86 -5.82 -15.11 -2.68
N ASP A 87 -7.04 -15.35 -3.12
CA ASP A 87 -7.42 -15.01 -4.49
C ASP A 87 -7.46 -13.52 -4.68
N GLU A 88 -7.93 -12.78 -3.69
CA GLU A 88 -7.94 -11.33 -3.76
C GLU A 88 -6.53 -10.78 -3.79
N ILE A 89 -5.65 -11.33 -2.96
CA ILE A 89 -4.26 -10.89 -2.96
C ILE A 89 -3.63 -11.15 -4.33
N ALA A 90 -3.89 -12.32 -4.91
CA ALA A 90 -3.34 -12.62 -6.23
C ALA A 90 -3.82 -11.61 -7.27
N TRP A 91 -5.08 -11.22 -7.18
CA TRP A 91 -5.62 -10.22 -8.10
C TRP A 91 -4.88 -8.88 -7.95
N TYR A 92 -4.62 -8.46 -6.72
CA TYR A 92 -3.92 -7.20 -6.49
C TYR A 92 -2.47 -7.28 -6.90
N VAL A 93 -1.83 -8.44 -6.74
CA VAL A 93 -0.46 -8.62 -7.23
C VAL A 93 -0.42 -8.40 -8.74
N ASP A 94 -1.36 -9.01 -9.46
CA ASP A 94 -1.43 -8.82 -10.91
C ASP A 94 -1.69 -7.38 -11.27
N PHE A 95 -2.63 -6.75 -10.57
CA PHE A 95 -2.96 -5.36 -10.81
C PHE A 95 -1.72 -4.48 -10.63
N LEU A 96 -1.02 -4.67 -9.51
CA LEU A 96 0.15 -3.85 -9.22
C LEU A 96 1.28 -4.12 -10.21
N ARG A 97 1.44 -5.38 -10.61
CA ARG A 97 2.47 -5.72 -11.59
C ARG A 97 2.22 -4.99 -12.91
N ASN A 98 0.97 -4.96 -13.33
CA ASN A 98 0.62 -4.29 -14.59
C ASN A 98 0.77 -2.79 -14.48
N ASN A 99 0.70 -2.24 -13.29
CA ASN A 99 0.79 -0.80 -13.07
C ASN A 99 2.15 -0.38 -12.52
N ALA A 100 3.06 -1.31 -12.30
CA ALA A 100 4.31 -1.01 -11.65
C ALA A 100 5.13 0.09 -12.35
N PRO A 101 5.24 0.09 -13.69
CA PRO A 101 6.02 1.16 -14.31
C PRO A 101 5.47 2.54 -14.02
N VAL A 102 4.14 2.68 -14.02
CA VAL A 102 3.52 3.98 -13.77
C VAL A 102 3.67 4.37 -12.30
N ILE A 103 3.43 3.41 -11.41
CA ILE A 103 3.54 3.68 -9.97
C ILE A 103 4.96 4.09 -9.64
N MET A 104 5.95 3.38 -10.17
CA MET A 104 7.34 3.69 -9.87
C MET A 104 7.73 5.06 -10.42
N GLU A 105 7.18 5.42 -11.56
CA GLU A 105 7.44 6.75 -12.11
C GLU A 105 6.90 7.84 -11.19
N PHE A 106 5.69 7.64 -10.66
CA PHE A 106 5.10 8.61 -9.74
C PHE A 106 5.87 8.67 -8.43
N ALA A 107 6.47 7.55 -8.02
CA ALA A 107 7.16 7.45 -6.73
C ALA A 107 8.53 8.13 -6.72
N LEU A 108 9.07 8.43 -7.87
CA LEU A 108 10.40 9.06 -7.96
C LEU A 108 10.46 10.47 -7.37
#